data_d15c4bc88fdff6a99a5e730f8fcc68f5
#
_entry.id   d15c4bc88fdff6a99a5e730f8fcc68f5
#
_cell.length_a   1.000
_cell.length_b   1.000
_cell.length_c   1.000
_cell.angle_alpha   90.00
_cell.angle_beta   90.00
_cell.angle_gamma   90.00
#
_symmetry.space_group_name_H-M   'P 1'
#
loop_
_entity.id
_entity.type
_entity.pdbx_description
1 polymer ?
#
loop_
_entity_poly.entity_id
_entity_poly.type
_entity_poly.pdbx_seq_one_letter_code
_entity_poly.pdbx_strand_id
1 'polypeptide(L)'
;MSQLVTADDVPARLEEYGTSAFLVTVGGDGSPKVVHVAVLWTDGAFGGSLDGISSQPAAGTFHCRPGGGTLRNLVQPGPVTLIFPPPEPGAYSMLIDGTGRVVDGGEDTAGVLEVSFGGGVLHRRVPVDPGDLARC
;
A
#
# COMPACT_ATOMS: atom_id res chain seq x y z
N MET A 1 -10.91 7.82 15.73
CA MET A 1 -11.94 7.54 14.73
C MET A 1 -11.29 7.40 13.35
N SER A 2 -11.73 6.46 12.57
CA SER A 2 -11.15 6.19 11.26
C SER A 2 -12.07 6.69 10.16
N GLN A 3 -11.47 7.11 9.05
CA GLN A 3 -12.21 7.47 7.85
C GLN A 3 -11.80 6.53 6.74
N LEU A 4 -12.76 6.09 5.93
CA LEU A 4 -12.46 5.24 4.80
C LEU A 4 -11.80 6.03 3.69
N VAL A 5 -10.89 5.38 2.99
CA VAL A 5 -10.23 5.90 1.79
C VAL A 5 -10.60 4.97 0.66
N THR A 6 -11.17 5.52 -0.39
CA THR A 6 -11.50 4.73 -1.59
C THR A 6 -10.43 4.94 -2.65
N ALA A 7 -10.47 4.12 -3.68
CA ALA A 7 -9.52 4.28 -4.78
C ALA A 7 -9.63 5.66 -5.42
N ASP A 8 -10.82 6.21 -5.51
CA ASP A 8 -11.02 7.54 -6.08
C ASP A 8 -10.36 8.64 -5.25
N ASP A 9 -10.19 8.40 -3.96
CA ASP A 9 -9.56 9.39 -3.07
C ASP A 9 -8.04 9.39 -3.17
N VAL A 10 -7.44 8.32 -3.71
CA VAL A 10 -5.99 8.13 -3.63
C VAL A 10 -5.20 9.27 -4.29
N PRO A 11 -5.54 9.75 -5.49
CA PRO A 11 -4.75 10.82 -6.08
C PRO A 11 -4.64 12.05 -5.19
N ALA A 12 -5.75 12.51 -4.63
CA ALA A 12 -5.74 13.67 -3.75
C ALA A 12 -4.99 13.39 -2.45
N ARG A 13 -5.14 12.17 -1.93
CA ARG A 13 -4.43 11.79 -0.70
C ARG A 13 -2.92 11.73 -0.92
N LEU A 14 -2.47 11.30 -2.09
CA LEU A 14 -1.05 11.28 -2.38
C LEU A 14 -0.45 12.68 -2.47
N GLU A 15 -1.23 13.65 -2.93
CA GLU A 15 -0.77 15.04 -2.90
C GLU A 15 -0.56 15.51 -1.47
N GLU A 16 -1.40 15.07 -0.56
CA GLU A 16 -1.31 15.43 0.85
C GLU A 16 -0.20 14.67 1.58
N TYR A 17 -0.09 13.37 1.34
CA TYR A 17 0.80 12.48 2.10
C TYR A 17 2.16 12.28 1.44
N GLY A 18 2.27 12.58 0.15
CA GLY A 18 3.47 12.25 -0.61
C GLY A 18 3.45 10.80 -1.06
N THR A 19 4.49 10.39 -1.77
CA THR A 19 4.57 9.07 -2.39
C THR A 19 5.52 8.13 -1.69
N SER A 20 5.98 8.46 -0.49
CA SER A 20 6.79 7.55 0.32
C SER A 20 5.91 6.81 1.31
N ALA A 21 6.09 5.52 1.40
CA ALA A 21 5.30 4.70 2.29
C ALA A 21 6.15 3.57 2.85
N PHE A 22 5.67 2.96 3.92
CA PHE A 22 6.24 1.71 4.41
C PHE A 22 5.37 0.58 3.90
N LEU A 23 6.02 -0.41 3.31
CA LEU A 23 5.34 -1.59 2.79
C LEU A 23 5.53 -2.73 3.77
N VAL A 24 4.42 -3.33 4.20
CA VAL A 24 4.42 -4.45 5.13
C VAL A 24 4.05 -5.71 4.38
N THR A 25 4.90 -6.72 4.46
CA THR A 25 4.64 -8.06 3.91
C THR A 25 4.88 -9.09 5.00
N VAL A 26 4.44 -10.30 4.77
CA VAL A 26 4.60 -11.39 5.72
C VAL A 26 5.33 -12.53 5.02
N GLY A 27 6.39 -13.02 5.64
CA GLY A 27 7.14 -14.14 5.11
C GLY A 27 6.46 -15.48 5.32
N GLY A 28 7.02 -16.52 4.73
CA GLY A 28 6.47 -17.86 4.83
C GLY A 28 6.42 -18.39 6.24
N ASP A 29 7.27 -17.88 7.13
CA ASP A 29 7.29 -18.26 8.55
C ASP A 29 6.36 -17.41 9.41
N GLY A 30 5.61 -16.49 8.81
CA GLY A 30 4.72 -15.61 9.54
C GLY A 30 5.37 -14.33 10.04
N SER A 31 6.66 -14.14 9.79
CA SER A 31 7.35 -12.93 10.24
C SER A 31 7.00 -11.74 9.37
N PRO A 32 6.64 -10.61 9.96
CA PRO A 32 6.41 -9.41 9.18
C PRO A 32 7.73 -8.79 8.73
N LYS A 33 7.69 -8.17 7.57
CA LYS A 33 8.82 -7.42 7.05
C LYS A 33 8.32 -6.05 6.63
N VAL A 34 9.05 -5.00 7.02
CA VAL A 34 8.68 -3.63 6.70
C VAL A 34 9.84 -3.00 5.94
N VAL A 35 9.55 -2.40 4.80
CA VAL A 35 10.53 -1.67 4.02
C VAL A 35 9.96 -0.33 3.61
N HIS A 36 10.84 0.64 3.39
CA HIS A 36 10.44 1.97 2.94
C HIS A 36 10.51 2.01 1.41
N VAL A 37 9.45 2.44 0.77
CA VAL A 37 9.35 2.44 -0.70
C VAL A 37 8.78 3.76 -1.18
N ALA A 38 9.11 4.10 -2.42
CA ALA A 38 8.41 5.13 -3.16
C ALA A 38 7.38 4.43 -4.05
N VAL A 39 6.18 4.97 -4.11
CA VAL A 39 5.10 4.33 -4.84
C VAL A 39 4.64 5.20 -6.00
N LEU A 40 4.15 4.54 -7.03
CA LEU A 40 3.52 5.18 -8.17
C LEU A 40 2.10 4.64 -8.27
N TRP A 41 1.14 5.53 -8.31
CA TRP A 41 -0.27 5.14 -8.43
C TRP A 41 -0.70 5.18 -9.89
N THR A 42 -1.39 4.14 -10.32
CA THR A 42 -2.00 4.07 -11.63
C THR A 42 -3.50 3.89 -11.46
N ASP A 43 -4.23 4.77 -12.10
CA ASP A 43 -5.67 4.81 -12.03
C ASP A 43 -6.25 3.63 -12.79
N GLY A 44 -7.26 3.00 -12.22
CA GLY A 44 -7.87 1.86 -12.86
C GLY A 44 -8.55 2.14 -14.19
N ALA A 45 -8.98 3.37 -14.38
CA ALA A 45 -9.67 3.74 -15.61
C ALA A 45 -8.80 3.60 -16.85
N PHE A 46 -7.49 3.60 -16.67
CA PHE A 46 -6.58 3.59 -17.78
C PHE A 46 -6.42 2.22 -18.41
N GLY A 47 -6.49 1.18 -17.64
CA GLY A 47 -6.04 -0.11 -18.10
C GLY A 47 -7.01 -0.94 -18.89
N GLY A 48 -8.26 -0.63 -18.84
CA GLY A 48 -9.25 -1.57 -19.35
C GLY A 48 -9.69 -1.38 -20.77
N SER A 49 -9.27 -0.33 -21.38
CA SER A 49 -9.96 0.08 -22.61
C SER A 49 -9.43 -0.53 -23.87
N LEU A 50 -8.27 -1.11 -23.82
CA LEU A 50 -7.57 -1.32 -25.07
C LEU A 50 -8.05 -2.49 -25.88
N ASP A 51 -8.38 -3.53 -25.25
CA ASP A 51 -8.70 -4.74 -25.98
C ASP A 51 -10.14 -5.20 -25.81
N GLY A 52 -10.87 -4.51 -25.00
CA GLY A 52 -12.27 -4.88 -24.78
C GLY A 52 -12.47 -6.24 -24.15
N ILE A 53 -11.39 -6.89 -23.77
CA ILE A 53 -11.48 -8.21 -23.20
C ILE A 53 -11.63 -8.15 -21.71
N SER A 54 -10.96 -7.21 -21.10
CA SER A 54 -11.01 -7.08 -19.67
C SER A 54 -12.37 -6.59 -19.26
N SER A 55 -13.05 -7.41 -18.54
CA SER A 55 -14.37 -7.07 -18.08
C SER A 55 -14.34 -6.11 -16.90
N GLN A 56 -13.23 -6.07 -16.16
CA GLN A 56 -13.15 -5.28 -14.93
C GLN A 56 -11.84 -4.52 -14.91
N PRO A 57 -11.88 -3.20 -15.08
CA PRO A 57 -10.69 -2.43 -14.84
C PRO A 57 -10.34 -2.56 -13.36
N ALA A 58 -9.06 -2.66 -13.08
CA ALA A 58 -8.63 -2.64 -11.70
C ALA A 58 -9.05 -1.33 -11.07
N ALA A 59 -9.39 -1.35 -9.78
CA ALA A 59 -9.76 -0.15 -9.07
C ALA A 59 -8.61 0.84 -9.00
N GLY A 60 -7.40 0.37 -9.13
CA GLY A 60 -6.19 1.14 -9.11
C GLY A 60 -5.07 0.33 -8.52
N THR A 61 -3.84 0.68 -8.87
CA THR A 61 -2.69 -0.07 -8.40
C THR A 61 -1.56 0.87 -8.02
N PHE A 62 -0.78 0.45 -7.02
CA PHE A 62 0.51 1.06 -6.73
C PHE A 62 1.60 0.17 -7.28
N HIS A 63 2.69 0.78 -7.72
CA HIS A 63 3.90 0.07 -8.12
C HIS A 63 5.07 0.59 -7.31
N CYS A 64 5.96 -0.32 -6.91
CA CYS A 64 7.16 0.06 -6.16
C CYS A 64 8.25 -0.97 -6.40
N ARG A 65 9.49 -0.64 -5.95
CA ARG A 65 10.64 -1.53 -6.07
C ARG A 65 11.18 -1.81 -4.67
N PRO A 66 10.65 -2.80 -3.97
CA PRO A 66 11.06 -3.01 -2.57
C PRO A 66 12.33 -3.86 -2.55
N GLY A 67 12.88 -4.54 -2.67
CA GLY A 67 14.07 -5.34 -2.57
C GLY A 67 13.77 -6.83 -2.58
N GLY A 68 14.81 -7.64 -2.68
CA GLY A 68 14.67 -9.07 -2.90
C GLY A 68 13.96 -9.82 -1.79
N GLY A 69 14.16 -9.41 -0.54
CA GLY A 69 13.50 -10.10 0.57
C GLY A 69 12.00 -9.96 0.55
N THR A 70 11.53 -8.76 0.23
CA THR A 70 10.10 -8.50 0.10
C THR A 70 9.52 -9.24 -1.10
N LEU A 71 10.25 -9.24 -2.21
CA LEU A 71 9.78 -9.94 -3.40
C LEU A 71 9.66 -11.45 -3.16
N ARG A 72 10.57 -12.01 -2.38
CA ARG A 72 10.48 -13.43 -2.02
C ARG A 72 9.24 -13.74 -1.19
N ASN A 73 8.79 -12.79 -0.37
CA ASN A 73 7.57 -12.98 0.41
C ASN A 73 6.32 -13.00 -0.46
N LEU A 74 6.43 -12.52 -1.70
CA LEU A 74 5.31 -12.41 -2.61
C LEU A 74 5.51 -13.21 -3.90
N VAL A 75 6.23 -14.32 -3.79
CA VAL A 75 6.31 -15.31 -4.89
C VAL A 75 4.90 -15.73 -5.28
N GLN A 76 4.05 -15.92 -4.29
CA GLN A 76 2.61 -16.05 -4.54
C GLN A 76 1.95 -14.73 -4.17
N PRO A 77 0.98 -14.25 -4.96
CA PRO A 77 0.27 -13.04 -4.58
C PRO A 77 -0.32 -13.15 -3.18
N GLY A 78 -0.23 -12.09 -2.43
CA GLY A 78 -0.71 -12.12 -1.05
C GLY A 78 -1.02 -10.74 -0.50
N PRO A 79 -1.57 -10.69 0.71
CA PRO A 79 -1.96 -9.41 1.31
C PRO A 79 -0.74 -8.58 1.67
N VAL A 80 -0.85 -7.28 1.46
CA VAL A 80 0.16 -6.31 1.85
C VAL A 80 -0.54 -5.07 2.40
N THR A 81 0.20 -4.28 3.16
CA THR A 81 -0.28 -2.99 3.64
C THR A 81 0.76 -1.93 3.33
N LEU A 82 0.29 -0.80 2.84
CA LEU A 82 1.12 0.40 2.69
C LEU A 82 0.74 1.37 3.80
N ILE A 83 1.74 1.89 4.49
CA ILE A 83 1.54 2.84 5.57
C ILE A 83 2.14 4.17 5.16
N PHE A 84 1.29 5.18 5.06
CA PHE A 84 1.73 6.55 4.78
C PHE A 84 1.71 7.30 6.10
N PRO A 85 2.89 7.69 6.62
CA PRO A 85 2.93 8.41 7.89
C PRO A 85 2.16 9.71 7.84
N PRO A 86 1.75 10.23 9.00
CA PRO A 86 1.06 11.51 9.03
C PRO A 86 1.92 12.61 8.40
N PRO A 87 1.35 13.49 7.59
CA PRO A 87 2.15 14.57 6.99
C PRO A 87 2.65 15.59 7.99
N GLU A 88 2.03 15.63 9.15
CA GLU A 88 2.47 16.51 10.24
C GLU A 88 2.05 15.89 11.56
N PRO A 89 2.66 16.33 12.68
CA PRO A 89 2.30 15.81 13.99
C PRO A 89 0.81 15.99 14.27
N GLY A 90 0.18 14.96 14.77
CA GLY A 90 -1.26 14.99 15.10
C GLY A 90 -2.19 14.71 13.95
N ALA A 91 -1.68 14.61 12.73
CA ALA A 91 -2.51 14.25 11.59
C ALA A 91 -2.75 12.74 11.56
N TYR A 92 -3.62 12.32 10.66
CA TYR A 92 -3.94 10.89 10.49
C TYR A 92 -2.86 10.20 9.66
N SER A 93 -2.57 8.94 10.00
CA SER A 93 -1.83 8.05 9.10
C SER A 93 -2.80 7.54 8.05
N MET A 94 -2.29 7.21 6.87
CA MET A 94 -3.10 6.55 5.85
C MET A 94 -2.61 5.11 5.69
N LEU A 95 -3.52 4.17 5.87
CA LEU A 95 -3.23 2.75 5.74
C LEU A 95 -3.98 2.23 4.52
N ILE A 96 -3.25 1.64 3.59
CA ILE A 96 -3.85 1.07 2.38
C ILE A 96 -3.60 -0.43 2.40
N ASP A 97 -4.65 -1.20 2.40
CA ASP A 97 -4.54 -2.65 2.26
C ASP A 97 -4.76 -3.05 0.82
N GLY A 98 -4.04 -4.06 0.40
CA GLY A 98 -4.17 -4.53 -0.97
C GLY A 98 -3.57 -5.91 -1.14
N THR A 99 -3.51 -6.34 -2.37
CA THR A 99 -2.89 -7.59 -2.76
C THR A 99 -1.65 -7.28 -3.57
N GLY A 100 -0.52 -7.79 -3.12
CA GLY A 100 0.74 -7.60 -3.82
C GLY A 100 1.08 -8.78 -4.69
N ARG A 101 1.65 -8.50 -5.85
CA ARG A 101 2.22 -9.53 -6.71
C ARG A 101 3.44 -8.99 -7.43
N VAL A 102 4.40 -9.85 -7.70
CA VAL A 102 5.59 -9.47 -8.42
C VAL A 102 5.23 -9.36 -9.90
N VAL A 103 5.61 -8.24 -10.51
CA VAL A 103 5.42 -8.04 -11.93
C VAL A 103 6.62 -8.63 -12.64
N ASP A 104 6.35 -9.50 -13.60
CA ASP A 104 7.40 -10.16 -14.36
C ASP A 104 7.17 -9.88 -15.84
N GLY A 105 7.83 -8.90 -16.36
CA GLY A 105 7.61 -8.47 -17.73
C GLY A 105 8.83 -7.93 -18.43
N GLY A 106 10.03 -8.31 -18.00
CA GLY A 106 11.26 -7.90 -18.63
C GLY A 106 12.13 -7.04 -17.72
N GLU A 107 13.19 -6.51 -18.29
CA GLU A 107 14.19 -5.78 -17.51
C GLU A 107 13.60 -4.54 -16.82
N ASP A 108 12.74 -3.83 -17.53
CA ASP A 108 12.18 -2.59 -17.01
C ASP A 108 11.25 -2.83 -15.83
N THR A 109 10.69 -4.04 -15.72
CA THR A 109 9.80 -4.38 -14.62
C THR A 109 10.44 -5.33 -13.62
N ALA A 110 11.71 -5.65 -13.79
CA ALA A 110 12.40 -6.52 -12.85
C ALA A 110 12.39 -5.89 -11.46
N GLY A 111 11.99 -6.65 -10.47
CA GLY A 111 11.95 -6.18 -9.09
C GLY A 111 10.78 -5.27 -8.77
N VAL A 112 9.81 -5.16 -9.64
CA VAL A 112 8.62 -4.33 -9.40
C VAL A 112 7.55 -5.15 -8.71
N LEU A 113 6.97 -4.56 -7.69
CA LEU A 113 5.80 -5.09 -7.01
C LEU A 113 4.59 -4.26 -7.38
N GLU A 114 3.51 -4.93 -7.75
CA GLU A 114 2.23 -4.29 -8.00
C GLU A 114 1.31 -4.57 -6.82
N VAL A 115 0.72 -3.52 -6.28
CA VAL A 115 -0.24 -3.63 -5.18
C VAL A 115 -1.59 -3.17 -5.68
N SER A 116 -2.52 -4.10 -5.77
CA SER A 116 -3.90 -3.78 -6.15
C SER A 116 -4.62 -3.21 -4.93
N PHE A 117 -5.28 -2.08 -5.11
CA PHE A 117 -5.97 -1.42 -4.00
C PHE A 117 -7.11 -2.30 -3.50
N GLY A 118 -7.13 -2.56 -2.21
CA GLY A 118 -8.19 -3.35 -1.59
C GLY A 118 -9.05 -2.54 -0.64
N GLY A 119 -8.53 -1.46 -0.11
CA GLY A 119 -9.26 -0.59 0.80
C GLY A 119 -8.28 0.29 1.56
N GLY A 120 -8.78 1.33 2.16
CA GLY A 120 -7.92 2.19 2.93
C GLY A 120 -8.66 2.88 4.06
N VAL A 121 -7.90 3.32 5.05
CA VAL A 121 -8.44 4.10 6.17
C VAL A 121 -7.45 5.17 6.57
N LEU A 122 -7.97 6.27 7.05
CA LEU A 122 -7.17 7.24 7.76
C LEU A 122 -7.31 6.92 9.24
N HIS A 123 -6.18 6.74 9.90
CA HIS A 123 -6.15 6.33 11.29
C HIS A 123 -5.39 7.34 12.13
N ARG A 124 -5.99 7.75 13.22
CA ARG A 124 -5.39 8.70 14.14
C ARG A 124 -4.95 7.95 15.39
N ARG A 125 -3.74 8.21 15.82
CA ARG A 125 -3.27 7.61 17.06
C ARG A 125 -4.12 8.08 18.23
N VAL A 126 -4.30 7.23 19.20
CA VAL A 126 -4.97 7.57 20.44
C VAL A 126 -3.88 8.02 21.42
N PRO A 127 -3.98 9.24 22.00
CA PRO A 127 -3.01 9.65 22.98
C PRO A 127 -3.07 8.71 24.20
N VAL A 128 -1.92 8.39 24.76
CA VAL A 128 -1.82 7.52 25.91
C VAL A 128 -1.26 8.34 27.06
N ASP A 129 -2.00 8.39 28.15
CA ASP A 129 -1.54 8.99 29.37
C ASP A 129 -0.50 8.05 30.01
N PRO A 130 0.65 8.56 30.47
CA PRO A 130 1.62 7.68 31.15
C PRO A 130 1.02 6.85 32.28
N GLY A 131 0.04 7.35 32.98
CA GLY A 131 -0.65 6.59 34.01
C GLY A 131 -1.39 5.37 33.49
N ASP A 132 -1.87 5.44 32.26
CA ASP A 132 -2.56 4.30 31.66
C ASP A 132 -1.59 3.18 31.32
N LEU A 133 -0.36 3.51 30.95
CA LEU A 133 0.64 2.51 30.68
C LEU A 133 1.00 1.70 31.91
N ALA A 134 0.96 2.30 33.05
CA ALA A 134 1.30 1.63 34.31
C ALA A 134 0.33 0.51 34.66
N ARG A 135 -0.82 0.48 34.02
CA ARG A 135 -1.84 -0.52 34.27
C ARG A 135 -1.76 -1.73 33.34
N CYS A 136 -0.92 -1.66 32.35
CA CYS A 136 -0.77 -2.75 31.38
C CYS A 136 0.05 -3.93 31.91
#